data_7554b3f836316e7305ecdbc0f56a1c78
#
_entry.id   7554b3f836316e7305ecdbc0f56a1c78
#
_cell.length_a   1.000
_cell.length_b   1.000
_cell.length_c   1.000
_cell.angle_alpha   90.00
_cell.angle_beta   90.00
_cell.angle_gamma   90.00
#
_symmetry.space_group_name_H-M   'P 1'
#
loop_
_entity.id
_entity.type
_entity.pdbx_description
1 polymer ?
#
loop_
_entity_poly.entity_id
_entity_poly.type
_entity_poly.pdbx_seq_one_letter_code
_entity_poly.pdbx_strand_id
1 'polypeptide(L)'
;MYLKSPKITLEKSAQEVYEFLAQLSNFESLMPENTDKFELINENRFLFSLKGMPEIVLEKKTQTPYSQLILGAASEKLPFSLKAELITLSEERTEVQLIFDGELNAMMAMMVKGPLTKFLDSLIQQLQLNLS
;
A
#
# COMPACT_ATOMS: atom_id res chain seq x y z
N MET A 1 0.69 -15.48 3.70
CA MET A 1 -0.59 -14.78 3.95
C MET A 1 -0.88 -13.84 2.78
N TYR A 2 -2.11 -13.83 2.32
CA TYR A 2 -2.50 -13.08 1.13
C TYR A 2 -3.79 -12.32 1.46
N LEU A 3 -3.71 -10.99 1.43
CA LEU A 3 -4.84 -10.11 1.75
C LEU A 3 -5.09 -9.17 0.58
N LYS A 4 -6.35 -8.94 0.26
CA LYS A 4 -6.76 -8.00 -0.79
C LYS A 4 -7.68 -6.94 -0.20
N SER A 5 -7.49 -5.70 -0.63
CA SER A 5 -8.44 -4.64 -0.35
C SER A 5 -9.67 -4.79 -1.25
N PRO A 6 -10.78 -4.11 -0.93
CA PRO A 6 -11.84 -3.93 -1.91
C PRO A 6 -11.28 -3.23 -3.16
N LYS A 7 -11.92 -3.48 -4.30
CA LYS A 7 -11.62 -2.75 -5.53
C LYS A 7 -12.38 -1.44 -5.50
N ILE A 8 -11.70 -0.36 -5.91
CA ILE A 8 -12.35 0.95 -6.04
C ILE A 8 -12.16 1.47 -7.45
N THR A 9 -13.06 2.35 -7.87
CA THR A 9 -12.94 3.03 -9.15
C THR A 9 -12.70 4.51 -8.88
N LEU A 10 -11.63 5.05 -9.47
CA LEU A 10 -11.27 6.46 -9.36
C LEU A 10 -11.56 7.15 -10.68
N GLU A 11 -12.11 8.37 -10.62
CA GLU A 11 -12.37 9.21 -11.80
C GLU A 11 -11.09 9.97 -12.18
N LYS A 12 -10.01 9.21 -12.34
CA LYS A 12 -8.67 9.70 -12.69
C LYS A 12 -8.02 8.73 -13.67
N SER A 13 -7.12 9.22 -14.51
CA SER A 13 -6.37 8.35 -15.40
C SER A 13 -5.44 7.42 -14.62
N ALA A 14 -5.07 6.29 -15.23
CA ALA A 14 -4.12 5.38 -14.61
C ALA A 14 -2.77 6.06 -14.37
N GLN A 15 -2.37 6.97 -15.26
CA GLN A 15 -1.15 7.75 -15.07
C GLN A 15 -1.20 8.61 -13.82
N GLU A 16 -2.29 9.34 -13.61
CA GLU A 16 -2.45 10.20 -12.42
C GLU A 16 -2.42 9.37 -11.13
N VAL A 17 -3.13 8.25 -11.12
CA VAL A 17 -3.17 7.36 -9.94
C VAL A 17 -1.78 6.78 -9.67
N TYR A 18 -1.12 6.29 -10.72
CA TYR A 18 0.21 5.70 -10.60
C TYR A 18 1.22 6.72 -10.05
N GLU A 19 1.24 7.92 -10.63
CA GLU A 19 2.18 8.96 -10.20
C GLU A 19 1.95 9.39 -8.76
N PHE A 20 0.68 9.43 -8.31
CA PHE A 20 0.35 9.71 -6.92
C PHE A 20 0.95 8.64 -6.00
N LEU A 21 0.74 7.38 -6.32
CA LEU A 21 1.24 6.27 -5.49
C LEU A 21 2.76 6.12 -5.57
N ALA A 22 3.35 6.43 -6.71
CA ALA A 22 4.81 6.32 -6.87
C ALA A 22 5.56 7.38 -6.09
N GLN A 23 4.90 8.47 -5.71
CA GLN A 23 5.48 9.47 -4.80
C GLN A 23 5.19 9.03 -3.36
N LEU A 24 6.15 8.36 -2.74
CA LEU A 24 5.94 7.68 -1.46
C LEU A 24 5.57 8.62 -0.31
N SER A 25 5.91 9.91 -0.39
CA SER A 25 5.48 10.88 0.60
C SER A 25 3.95 10.98 0.70
N ASN A 26 3.23 10.64 -0.37
CA ASN A 26 1.76 10.66 -0.36
C ASN A 26 1.16 9.58 0.53
N PHE A 27 1.93 8.54 0.87
CA PHE A 27 1.43 7.49 1.77
C PHE A 27 1.13 8.00 3.17
N GLU A 28 1.76 9.11 3.60
CA GLU A 28 1.44 9.70 4.90
C GLU A 28 -0.05 10.05 5.01
N SER A 29 -0.62 10.62 3.95
CA SER A 29 -2.04 10.98 3.94
C SER A 29 -2.98 9.78 3.83
N LEU A 30 -2.45 8.61 3.49
CA LEU A 30 -3.23 7.37 3.35
C LEU A 30 -3.20 6.50 4.61
N MET A 31 -2.33 6.82 5.57
CA MET A 31 -2.15 6.00 6.75
C MET A 31 -3.37 6.02 7.66
N PRO A 32 -3.69 4.89 8.35
CA PRO A 32 -4.79 4.85 9.30
C PRO A 32 -4.50 5.68 10.55
N GLU A 33 -5.55 5.98 11.32
CA GLU A 33 -5.45 6.78 12.54
C GLU A 33 -4.56 6.15 13.61
N ASN A 34 -4.45 4.82 13.61
CA ASN A 34 -3.60 4.12 14.58
C ASN A 34 -2.14 4.02 14.15
N THR A 35 -1.70 4.91 13.27
CA THR A 35 -0.30 4.99 12.87
C THR A 35 0.48 5.75 13.93
N ASP A 36 1.45 5.07 14.55
CA ASP A 36 2.32 5.68 15.57
C ASP A 36 3.42 6.50 14.93
N LYS A 37 3.89 6.09 13.75
CA LYS A 37 5.05 6.73 13.13
C LYS A 37 4.97 6.61 11.62
N PHE A 38 5.35 7.67 10.95
CA PHE A 38 5.59 7.68 9.51
C PHE A 38 6.80 8.55 9.22
N GLU A 39 7.77 8.01 8.48
CA GLU A 39 8.98 8.74 8.11
C GLU A 39 9.39 8.40 6.69
N LEU A 40 9.47 9.42 5.84
CA LEU A 40 9.99 9.25 4.50
C LEU A 40 11.52 9.22 4.59
N ILE A 41 12.13 8.07 4.29
CA ILE A 41 13.57 7.91 4.37
C ILE A 41 14.24 8.53 3.13
N ASN A 42 13.70 8.21 1.96
CA ASN A 42 14.11 8.80 0.68
C ASN A 42 13.00 8.58 -0.34
N GLU A 43 13.22 8.94 -1.59
CA GLU A 43 12.21 8.82 -2.64
C GLU A 43 11.70 7.39 -2.85
N ASN A 44 12.48 6.39 -2.45
CA ASN A 44 12.19 4.97 -2.69
C ASN A 44 11.82 4.18 -1.45
N ARG A 45 11.87 4.80 -0.26
CA ARG A 45 11.64 4.11 1.01
C ARG A 45 10.89 4.96 2.01
N PHE A 46 10.01 4.33 2.78
CA PHE A 46 9.44 4.97 3.96
C PHE A 46 9.33 3.95 5.10
N LEU A 47 9.37 4.49 6.32
CA LEU A 47 9.19 3.72 7.54
C LEU A 47 7.84 4.08 8.13
N PHE A 48 7.13 3.08 8.62
CA PHE A 48 5.90 3.32 9.37
C PHE A 48 5.74 2.28 10.47
N SER A 49 4.94 2.63 11.48
CA SER A 49 4.53 1.66 12.47
C SER A 49 3.06 1.88 12.82
N LEU A 50 2.36 0.79 12.98
CA LEU A 50 0.98 0.79 13.47
C LEU A 50 1.04 0.48 14.96
N LYS A 51 0.08 1.03 15.71
CA LYS A 51 0.03 0.84 17.16
C LYS A 51 0.04 -0.65 17.52
N GLY A 52 0.99 -1.04 18.36
CA GLY A 52 1.15 -2.43 18.78
C GLY A 52 1.93 -3.30 17.83
N MET A 53 2.49 -2.74 16.76
CA MET A 53 3.27 -3.48 15.78
C MET A 53 4.69 -2.92 15.67
N PRO A 54 5.65 -3.73 15.23
CA PRO A 54 7.01 -3.25 15.01
C PRO A 54 7.08 -2.27 13.84
N GLU A 55 8.17 -1.52 13.77
CA GLU A 55 8.43 -0.65 12.64
C GLU A 55 8.67 -1.46 11.38
N ILE A 56 8.12 -0.97 10.27
CA ILE A 56 8.23 -1.62 8.97
C ILE A 56 8.79 -0.60 7.97
N VAL A 57 9.78 -1.02 7.20
CA VAL A 57 10.31 -0.22 6.11
C VAL A 57 9.91 -0.85 4.78
N LEU A 58 9.22 -0.08 3.97
CA LEU A 58 8.83 -0.49 2.61
C LEU A 58 9.67 0.27 1.60
N GLU A 59 10.06 -0.44 0.54
CA GLU A 59 10.80 0.18 -0.55
C GLU A 59 10.24 -0.26 -1.90
N LYS A 60 10.43 0.58 -2.91
CA LYS A 60 10.00 0.26 -4.27
C LYS A 60 10.78 -0.94 -4.79
N LYS A 61 10.08 -1.98 -5.24
CA LYS A 61 10.70 -3.18 -5.83
C LYS A 61 10.47 -3.25 -7.32
N THR A 62 9.24 -3.04 -7.78
CA THR A 62 8.89 -3.13 -9.20
C THR A 62 7.99 -1.96 -9.55
N GLN A 63 8.30 -1.31 -10.65
CA GLN A 63 7.50 -0.21 -11.18
C GLN A 63 7.14 -0.53 -12.62
N THR A 64 5.86 -0.73 -12.88
CA THR A 64 5.34 -0.92 -14.23
C THR A 64 4.32 0.18 -14.48
N PRO A 65 4.78 1.34 -15.01
CA PRO A 65 3.85 2.44 -15.32
C PRO A 65 2.83 1.97 -16.33
N TYR A 66 1.77 2.22 -16.01
CA TYR A 66 0.71 2.77 -15.23
C TYR A 66 -0.24 1.66 -14.81
N SER A 67 0.29 0.44 -14.63
CA SER A 67 -0.50 -0.74 -14.32
C SER A 67 -0.18 -1.36 -12.96
N GLN A 68 1.04 -1.17 -12.46
CA GLN A 68 1.44 -1.88 -11.25
C GLN A 68 2.58 -1.17 -10.52
N LEU A 69 2.46 -1.10 -9.19
CA LEU A 69 3.54 -0.64 -8.33
C LEU A 69 3.67 -1.66 -7.20
N ILE A 70 4.87 -2.22 -7.01
CA ILE A 70 5.13 -3.18 -5.94
C ILE A 70 6.13 -2.57 -4.97
N LEU A 71 5.72 -2.48 -3.71
CA LEU A 71 6.58 -2.13 -2.58
C LEU A 71 6.86 -3.42 -1.82
N GLY A 72 8.08 -3.58 -1.34
CA GLY A 72 8.45 -4.75 -0.58
C GLY A 72 9.17 -4.37 0.71
N ALA A 73 9.27 -5.33 1.63
CA ALA A 73 10.01 -5.12 2.86
C ALA A 73 11.48 -4.90 2.55
N ALA A 74 12.07 -3.88 3.16
CA ALA A 74 13.50 -3.62 3.03
C ALA A 74 14.32 -4.69 3.79
N SER A 75 13.71 -5.34 4.79
CA SER A 75 14.33 -6.39 5.57
C SER A 75 13.96 -7.77 5.04
N GLU A 76 14.96 -8.63 4.84
CA GLU A 76 14.75 -10.01 4.43
C GLU A 76 14.15 -10.88 5.53
N LYS A 77 14.16 -10.38 6.77
CA LYS A 77 13.59 -11.11 7.92
C LYS A 77 12.09 -11.24 7.88
N LEU A 78 11.41 -10.31 7.20
CA LEU A 78 9.96 -10.31 7.05
C LEU A 78 9.62 -10.15 5.56
N PRO A 79 9.70 -11.22 4.78
CA PRO A 79 9.47 -11.14 3.34
C PRO A 79 7.99 -10.92 3.05
N PHE A 80 7.64 -9.69 2.66
CA PHE A 80 6.29 -9.37 2.21
C PHE A 80 6.33 -8.27 1.17
N SER A 81 5.23 -8.14 0.44
CA SER A 81 5.06 -7.09 -0.55
C SER A 81 3.68 -6.47 -0.45
N LEU A 82 3.61 -5.21 -0.83
CA LEU A 82 2.36 -4.48 -1.00
C LEU A 82 2.29 -4.06 -2.46
N LYS A 83 1.29 -4.58 -3.17
CA LYS A 83 1.13 -4.33 -4.59
C LYS A 83 -0.10 -3.48 -4.84
N ALA A 84 0.05 -2.44 -5.65
CA ALA A 84 -1.07 -1.68 -6.19
C ALA A 84 -1.28 -2.13 -7.64
N GLU A 85 -2.46 -2.66 -7.93
CA GLU A 85 -2.86 -3.03 -9.29
C GLU A 85 -3.81 -1.97 -9.82
N LEU A 86 -3.48 -1.44 -11.01
CA LEU A 86 -4.26 -0.42 -11.69
C LEU A 86 -4.79 -0.98 -12.99
N ILE A 87 -6.11 -0.92 -13.18
CA ILE A 87 -6.73 -1.37 -14.42
C ILE A 87 -7.40 -0.17 -15.06
N THR A 88 -6.95 0.20 -16.26
CA THR A 88 -7.54 1.30 -17.02
C THR A 88 -8.92 0.90 -17.50
N LEU A 89 -9.94 1.61 -17.07
CA LEU A 89 -11.32 1.40 -17.53
C LEU A 89 -11.65 2.34 -18.69
N SER A 90 -11.11 3.56 -18.62
CA SER A 90 -11.22 4.56 -19.68
C SER A 90 -10.12 5.59 -19.46
N GLU A 91 -10.06 6.63 -20.30
CA GLU A 91 -9.03 7.67 -20.18
C GLU A 91 -9.02 8.37 -18.82
N GLU A 92 -10.19 8.50 -18.18
CA GLU A 92 -10.36 9.21 -16.91
C GLU A 92 -10.92 8.32 -15.81
N ARG A 93 -10.82 6.99 -15.96
CA ARG A 93 -11.32 6.05 -14.95
C ARG A 93 -10.36 4.89 -14.79
N THR A 94 -10.04 4.59 -13.53
CA THR A 94 -9.08 3.54 -13.17
C THR A 94 -9.62 2.73 -12.01
N GLU A 95 -9.57 1.41 -12.15
CA GLU A 95 -9.88 0.51 -11.03
C GLU A 95 -8.58 0.22 -10.29
N VAL A 96 -8.63 0.30 -8.95
CA VAL A 96 -7.47 0.09 -8.10
C VAL A 96 -7.76 -0.96 -7.05
N GLN A 97 -6.81 -1.86 -6.84
CA GLN A 97 -6.85 -2.82 -5.74
C GLN A 97 -5.47 -2.91 -5.11
N LEU A 98 -5.42 -2.97 -3.79
CA LEU A 98 -4.18 -3.18 -3.04
C LEU A 98 -4.12 -4.63 -2.56
N ILE A 99 -2.95 -5.24 -2.69
CA ILE A 99 -2.75 -6.64 -2.36
C ILE A 99 -1.51 -6.76 -1.48
N PHE A 100 -1.69 -7.38 -0.32
CA PHE A 100 -0.60 -7.73 0.58
C PHE A 100 -0.30 -9.21 0.42
N ASP A 101 0.98 -9.55 0.20
CA ASP A 101 1.43 -10.93 0.08
C ASP A 101 2.69 -11.10 0.93
N GLY A 102 2.65 -12.02 1.89
CA GLY A 102 3.77 -12.23 2.78
C GLY A 102 3.88 -13.66 3.25
N GLU A 103 5.11 -14.13 3.41
CA GLU A 103 5.40 -15.45 3.96
C GLU A 103 5.57 -15.33 5.47
N LEU A 104 4.46 -15.52 6.19
CA LEU A 104 4.44 -15.44 7.65
C LEU A 104 4.04 -16.81 8.20
N ASN A 105 4.64 -17.20 9.35
CA ASN A 105 4.21 -18.42 10.02
C ASN A 105 2.78 -18.21 10.57
N ALA A 106 2.13 -19.32 10.95
CA ALA A 106 0.72 -19.28 11.36
C ALA A 106 0.48 -18.36 12.56
N MET A 107 1.41 -18.33 13.52
CA MET A 107 1.27 -17.49 14.71
C MET A 107 1.35 -16.01 14.35
N MET A 108 2.34 -15.63 13.56
CA MET A 108 2.50 -14.22 13.12
C MET A 108 1.32 -13.80 12.25
N ALA A 109 0.87 -14.68 11.35
CA ALA A 109 -0.28 -14.38 10.50
C ALA A 109 -1.53 -14.07 11.34
N MET A 110 -1.77 -14.85 12.39
CA MET A 110 -2.90 -14.62 13.29
C MET A 110 -2.78 -13.27 14.00
N MET A 111 -1.58 -12.89 14.42
CA MET A 111 -1.36 -11.63 15.15
C MET A 111 -1.54 -10.40 14.27
N VAL A 112 -1.13 -10.48 13.00
CA VAL A 112 -1.07 -9.28 12.14
C VAL A 112 -2.22 -9.19 11.13
N LYS A 113 -3.01 -10.24 10.95
CA LYS A 113 -4.08 -10.26 9.94
C LYS A 113 -5.08 -9.12 10.14
N GLY A 114 -5.57 -8.94 11.38
CA GLY A 114 -6.52 -7.86 11.68
C GLY A 114 -5.96 -6.48 11.42
N PRO A 115 -4.80 -6.13 12.02
CA PRO A 115 -4.17 -4.83 11.77
C PRO A 115 -3.84 -4.59 10.30
N LEU A 116 -3.34 -5.60 9.58
CA LEU A 116 -3.01 -5.44 8.16
C LEU A 116 -4.26 -5.30 7.28
N THR A 117 -5.35 -6.00 7.62
CA THR A 117 -6.61 -5.83 6.90
C THR A 117 -7.12 -4.40 7.05
N LYS A 118 -7.09 -3.86 8.26
CA LYS A 118 -7.48 -2.46 8.51
C LYS A 118 -6.55 -1.49 7.81
N PHE A 119 -5.27 -1.80 7.76
CA PHE A 119 -4.27 -1.00 7.06
C PHE A 119 -4.61 -0.89 5.56
N LEU A 120 -4.88 -2.04 4.91
CA LEU A 120 -5.25 -2.04 3.49
C LEU A 120 -6.57 -1.30 3.25
N ASP A 121 -7.55 -1.51 4.11
CA ASP A 121 -8.85 -0.82 3.98
C ASP A 121 -8.69 0.69 4.12
N SER A 122 -7.86 1.13 5.07
CA SER A 122 -7.58 2.55 5.25
C SER A 122 -6.89 3.14 4.05
N LEU A 123 -5.85 2.47 3.54
CA LEU A 123 -5.12 2.96 2.38
C LEU A 123 -6.06 3.15 1.19
N ILE A 124 -6.91 2.16 0.91
CA ILE A 124 -7.81 2.24 -0.25
C ILE A 124 -8.88 3.31 -0.07
N GLN A 125 -9.43 3.46 1.14
CA GLN A 125 -10.42 4.49 1.43
C GLN A 125 -9.82 5.88 1.32
N GLN A 126 -8.64 6.09 1.89
CA GLN A 126 -7.97 7.38 1.84
C GLN A 126 -7.51 7.71 0.42
N LEU A 127 -7.11 6.70 -0.35
CA LEU A 127 -6.80 6.92 -1.76
C LEU A 127 -8.01 7.45 -2.51
N GLN A 128 -9.18 6.88 -2.27
CA GLN A 128 -10.43 7.32 -2.88
C GLN A 128 -10.76 8.76 -2.49
N LEU A 129 -10.57 9.12 -1.22
CA LEU A 129 -10.83 10.48 -0.74
C LEU A 129 -9.83 11.49 -1.31
N ASN A 130 -8.56 11.12 -1.42
CA ASN A 130 -7.52 12.02 -1.92
C ASN A 130 -7.62 12.25 -3.43
N LEU A 131 -8.11 11.28 -4.18
CA LEU A 131 -8.15 11.33 -5.65
C LEU A 131 -9.59 11.42 -6.20
N SER A 132 -10.54 11.75 -5.36
CA SER A 132 -11.93 11.91 -5.82
C SER A 132 -12.18 13.31 -6.35
#